data_0e377a5ca7499c9aa99fbfc8802be05a
#
_entry.id   0e377a5ca7499c9aa99fbfc8802be05a
#
_cell.length_a   1.000
_cell.length_b   1.000
_cell.length_c   1.000
_cell.angle_alpha   90.00
_cell.angle_beta   90.00
_cell.angle_gamma   90.00
#
_symmetry.space_group_name_H-M   'P 1'
#
loop_
_entity.id
_entity.type
_entity.pdbx_description
1 polymer ?
#
loop_
_entity_poly.entity_id
_entity_poly.type
_entity_poly.pdbx_seq_one_letter_code
_entity_poly.pdbx_strand_id
1 'polypeptide(L)'
;LIQCWTENIKASFAKLASGQRQSTPLIFTAHSLPVVMAARSPYVQQLEETARLIAGELGRNRWSLAYQSRSGRPSDPWLEPDIGEAIRKLANEGCNEVVVAPIGFVCDHVEVLYDLDIEARKIAEALNVRFVRASCPNDHPAFVQMIAEVIEAKIQAKDR
;
A
#
# COMPACT_ATOMS: atom_id res chain seq x y z
N LEU A 1 0.76 14.12 -0.86
CA LEU A 1 0.92 12.66 -0.88
C LEU A 1 -0.44 11.93 -0.99
N ILE A 2 -1.43 12.24 -0.14
CA ILE A 2 -2.76 11.60 -0.16
C ILE A 2 -3.41 11.72 -1.54
N GLN A 3 -3.45 12.92 -2.13
CA GLN A 3 -3.99 13.14 -3.48
C GLN A 3 -3.35 12.21 -4.51
N CYS A 4 -2.03 12.11 -4.54
CA CYS A 4 -1.30 11.27 -5.48
C CYS A 4 -1.73 9.80 -5.36
N TRP A 5 -1.76 9.25 -4.13
CA TRP A 5 -2.24 7.91 -3.89
C TRP A 5 -3.70 7.71 -4.30
N THR A 6 -4.56 8.68 -3.98
CA THR A 6 -5.97 8.62 -4.35
C THR A 6 -6.16 8.53 -5.87
N GLU A 7 -5.39 9.30 -6.66
CA GLU A 7 -5.43 9.27 -8.12
C GLU A 7 -4.92 7.92 -8.67
N ASN A 8 -3.77 7.43 -8.20
CA ASN A 8 -3.20 6.16 -8.63
C ASN A 8 -4.10 4.95 -8.30
N ILE A 9 -4.73 4.97 -7.14
CA ILE A 9 -5.66 3.91 -6.72
C ILE A 9 -6.97 3.99 -7.55
N LYS A 10 -7.51 5.18 -7.82
CA LYS A 10 -8.66 5.36 -8.72
C LYS A 10 -8.38 4.80 -10.11
N ALA A 11 -7.19 5.08 -10.66
CA ALA A 11 -6.77 4.52 -11.95
C ALA A 11 -6.67 2.99 -11.92
N SER A 12 -6.29 2.40 -10.78
CA SER A 12 -6.24 0.94 -10.61
C SER A 12 -7.63 0.32 -10.53
N PHE A 13 -8.56 0.93 -9.78
CA PHE A 13 -9.96 0.49 -9.77
C PHE A 13 -10.63 0.63 -11.14
N ALA A 14 -10.23 1.61 -11.96
CA ALA A 14 -10.77 1.76 -13.32
C ALA A 14 -10.44 0.58 -14.24
N LYS A 15 -9.39 -0.20 -13.94
CA LYS A 15 -9.02 -1.42 -14.68
C LYS A 15 -9.91 -2.61 -14.36
N LEU A 16 -10.74 -2.54 -13.31
CA LEU A 16 -11.66 -3.60 -12.90
C LEU A 16 -13.00 -3.49 -13.63
N ALA A 17 -13.76 -4.58 -13.67
CA ALA A 17 -15.11 -4.58 -14.21
C ALA A 17 -16.02 -3.62 -13.44
N SER A 18 -16.87 -2.86 -14.17
CA SER A 18 -17.66 -1.76 -13.60
C SER A 18 -18.62 -2.18 -12.47
N GLY A 19 -19.13 -3.41 -12.52
CA GLY A 19 -20.09 -3.94 -11.55
C GLY A 19 -19.51 -4.32 -10.17
N GLN A 20 -18.20 -4.49 -10.06
CA GLN A 20 -17.56 -4.98 -8.82
C GLN A 20 -16.69 -3.95 -8.12
N ARG A 21 -16.42 -2.81 -8.76
CA ARG A 21 -15.49 -1.79 -8.24
C ARG A 21 -15.77 -1.35 -6.81
N GLN A 22 -17.03 -1.26 -6.41
CA GLN A 22 -17.40 -0.78 -5.07
C GLN A 22 -17.18 -1.83 -3.98
N SER A 23 -17.36 -3.11 -4.29
CA SER A 23 -17.19 -4.23 -3.36
C SER A 23 -15.76 -4.78 -3.32
N THR A 24 -14.92 -4.47 -4.32
CA THR A 24 -13.53 -4.94 -4.39
C THR A 24 -12.72 -4.41 -3.22
N PRO A 25 -12.07 -5.28 -2.42
CA PRO A 25 -11.23 -4.86 -1.31
C PRO A 25 -9.97 -4.13 -1.77
N LEU A 26 -9.51 -3.22 -0.92
CA LEU A 26 -8.25 -2.50 -1.06
C LEU A 26 -7.29 -2.95 0.04
N ILE A 27 -6.11 -3.46 -0.34
CA ILE A 27 -5.03 -3.75 0.60
C ILE A 27 -3.99 -2.65 0.46
N PHE A 28 -3.72 -1.93 1.54
CA PHE A 28 -2.54 -1.08 1.63
C PHE A 28 -1.36 -1.92 2.08
N THR A 29 -0.17 -1.69 1.52
CA THR A 29 1.02 -2.42 1.95
C THR A 29 2.19 -1.51 2.31
N ALA A 30 3.06 -2.03 3.16
CA ALA A 30 4.31 -1.43 3.57
C ALA A 30 5.36 -2.50 3.84
N HIS A 31 6.62 -2.11 3.96
CA HIS A 31 7.68 -3.03 4.36
C HIS A 31 7.42 -3.57 5.77
N SER A 32 7.49 -4.87 5.96
CA SER A 32 7.44 -5.46 7.30
C SER A 32 8.70 -5.08 8.08
N LEU A 33 8.53 -4.84 9.36
CA LEU A 33 9.61 -4.56 10.30
C LEU A 33 9.54 -5.54 11.47
N PRO A 34 10.66 -5.83 12.14
CA PRO A 34 10.62 -6.48 13.44
C PRO A 34 9.73 -5.70 14.41
N VAL A 35 8.85 -6.39 15.14
CA VAL A 35 7.88 -5.75 16.05
C VAL A 35 8.58 -4.83 17.06
N VAL A 36 9.74 -5.25 17.59
CA VAL A 36 10.54 -4.44 18.52
C VAL A 36 11.02 -3.13 17.89
N MET A 37 11.32 -3.14 16.60
CA MET A 37 11.73 -1.93 15.87
C MET A 37 10.53 -1.03 15.60
N ALA A 38 9.45 -1.59 15.12
CA ALA A 38 8.21 -0.85 14.86
C ALA A 38 7.67 -0.17 16.12
N ALA A 39 7.72 -0.82 17.27
CA ALA A 39 7.29 -0.25 18.55
C ALA A 39 8.09 0.99 19.03
N ARG A 40 9.27 1.23 18.45
CA ARG A 40 10.12 2.40 18.79
C ARG A 40 9.86 3.62 17.90
N SER A 41 8.92 3.54 16.99
CA SER A 41 8.62 4.61 16.03
C SER A 41 7.12 4.69 15.76
N PRO A 42 6.60 5.80 15.26
CA PRO A 42 5.19 5.93 14.88
C PRO A 42 4.85 5.23 13.55
N TYR A 43 5.67 4.28 13.09
CA TYR A 43 5.57 3.67 11.75
C TYR A 43 4.19 3.11 11.45
N VAL A 44 3.69 2.22 12.29
CA VAL A 44 2.38 1.58 12.09
C VAL A 44 1.26 2.62 12.17
N GLN A 45 1.32 3.51 13.18
CA GLN A 45 0.33 4.57 13.35
C GLN A 45 0.25 5.51 12.14
N GLN A 46 1.40 5.89 11.58
CA GLN A 46 1.46 6.74 10.38
C GLN A 46 0.92 6.03 9.14
N LEU A 47 1.19 4.74 8.99
CA LEU A 47 0.63 3.92 7.90
C LEU A 47 -0.90 3.82 8.00
N GLU A 48 -1.42 3.51 9.19
CA GLU A 48 -2.86 3.41 9.44
C GLU A 48 -3.57 4.75 9.18
N GLU A 49 -3.00 5.85 9.63
CA GLU A 49 -3.55 7.18 9.38
C GLU A 49 -3.53 7.53 7.89
N THR A 50 -2.43 7.24 7.19
CA THR A 50 -2.32 7.43 5.74
C THR A 50 -3.36 6.60 5.00
N ALA A 51 -3.50 5.31 5.35
CA ALA A 51 -4.49 4.41 4.77
C ALA A 51 -5.91 4.92 5.01
N ARG A 52 -6.22 5.34 6.24
CA ARG A 52 -7.53 5.89 6.63
C ARG A 52 -7.88 7.14 5.83
N LEU A 53 -6.93 8.07 5.66
CA LEU A 53 -7.14 9.29 4.88
C LEU A 53 -7.39 8.99 3.40
N ILE A 54 -6.60 8.11 2.79
CA ILE A 54 -6.77 7.69 1.40
C ILE A 54 -8.12 6.97 1.22
N ALA A 55 -8.45 6.04 2.11
CA ALA A 55 -9.72 5.30 2.05
C ALA A 55 -10.93 6.24 2.19
N GLY A 56 -10.84 7.25 3.06
CA GLY A 56 -11.85 8.30 3.22
C GLY A 56 -12.07 9.10 1.95
N GLU A 57 -11.00 9.58 1.31
CA GLU A 57 -11.06 10.30 0.02
C GLU A 57 -11.63 9.44 -1.12
N LEU A 58 -11.43 8.12 -1.06
CA LEU A 58 -11.97 7.17 -2.03
C LEU A 58 -13.41 6.73 -1.71
N GLY A 59 -13.97 7.09 -0.55
CA GLY A 59 -15.24 6.59 -0.06
C GLY A 59 -15.23 5.07 0.16
N ARG A 60 -14.13 4.51 0.66
CA ARG A 60 -13.92 3.07 0.80
C ARG A 60 -13.90 2.61 2.25
N ASN A 61 -14.80 1.68 2.58
CA ASN A 61 -14.88 1.10 3.92
C ASN A 61 -14.24 -0.30 4.01
N ARG A 62 -14.03 -0.97 2.85
CA ARG A 62 -13.44 -2.31 2.79
C ARG A 62 -11.97 -2.21 2.43
N TRP A 63 -11.14 -1.95 3.42
CA TRP A 63 -9.69 -1.91 3.27
C TRP A 63 -8.98 -2.60 4.44
N SER A 64 -7.73 -2.97 4.24
CA SER A 64 -6.85 -3.54 5.26
C SER A 64 -5.41 -3.10 5.02
N LEU A 65 -4.58 -3.22 6.06
CA LEU A 65 -3.14 -3.06 5.98
C LEU A 65 -2.49 -4.44 6.02
N ALA A 66 -1.49 -4.67 5.18
CA ALA A 66 -0.66 -5.86 5.16
C ALA A 66 0.80 -5.48 4.94
N TYR A 67 1.70 -6.43 5.11
CA TYR A 67 3.13 -6.17 5.03
C TYR A 67 3.81 -7.09 4.03
N GLN A 68 4.94 -6.66 3.51
CA GLN A 68 5.77 -7.38 2.54
C GLN A 68 7.25 -7.33 2.91
N SER A 69 8.10 -8.00 2.16
CA SER A 69 9.56 -7.90 2.27
C SER A 69 10.12 -8.34 3.63
N ARG A 70 9.42 -9.26 4.33
CA ARG A 70 9.95 -9.83 5.57
C ARG A 70 11.28 -10.51 5.28
N SER A 71 12.32 -10.08 6.00
CA SER A 71 13.66 -10.65 5.96
C SER A 71 14.13 -10.99 7.37
N GLY A 72 15.13 -11.86 7.52
CA GLY A 72 15.67 -12.22 8.81
C GLY A 72 15.22 -13.60 9.31
N ARG A 73 15.41 -13.86 10.60
CA ARG A 73 15.19 -15.20 11.17
C ARG A 73 13.69 -15.50 11.27
N PRO A 74 13.24 -16.72 10.92
CA PRO A 74 11.83 -17.09 11.03
C PRO A 74 11.26 -16.97 12.46
N SER A 75 12.11 -17.11 13.48
CA SER A 75 11.73 -17.01 14.90
C SER A 75 11.45 -15.60 15.39
N ASP A 76 11.92 -14.59 14.67
CA ASP A 76 11.75 -13.21 15.11
C ASP A 76 10.35 -12.71 14.74
N PRO A 77 9.62 -12.07 15.67
CA PRO A 77 8.30 -11.52 15.37
C PRO A 77 8.43 -10.28 14.48
N TRP A 78 7.72 -10.30 13.36
CA TRP A 78 7.62 -9.21 12.39
C TRP A 78 6.18 -8.70 12.33
N LEU A 79 5.98 -7.53 11.72
CA LEU A 79 4.64 -6.99 11.47
C LEU A 79 3.85 -7.91 10.53
N GLU A 80 2.61 -8.15 10.88
CA GLU A 80 1.66 -9.03 10.19
C GLU A 80 0.31 -8.32 9.96
N PRO A 81 -0.55 -8.84 9.07
CA PRO A 81 -0.36 -10.03 8.23
C PRO A 81 0.57 -9.79 7.05
N ASP A 82 1.19 -10.86 6.54
CA ASP A 82 1.87 -10.86 5.24
C ASP A 82 0.85 -10.65 4.10
N ILE A 83 1.29 -10.00 3.00
CA ILE A 83 0.42 -9.73 1.83
C ILE A 83 -0.17 -11.01 1.23
N GLY A 84 0.58 -12.10 1.19
CA GLY A 84 0.09 -13.38 0.71
C GLY A 84 -0.99 -13.97 1.61
N GLU A 85 -0.88 -13.80 2.93
CA GLU A 85 -1.91 -14.22 3.91
C GLU A 85 -3.19 -13.39 3.74
N ALA A 86 -3.03 -12.07 3.57
CA ALA A 86 -4.17 -11.17 3.33
C ALA A 86 -4.93 -11.54 2.05
N ILE A 87 -4.23 -11.88 0.96
CA ILE A 87 -4.85 -12.35 -0.30
C ILE A 87 -5.57 -13.68 -0.09
N ARG A 88 -4.96 -14.67 0.60
CA ARG A 88 -5.59 -15.96 0.89
C ARG A 88 -6.87 -15.79 1.72
N LYS A 89 -6.84 -14.91 2.70
CA LYS A 89 -8.04 -14.59 3.51
C LYS A 89 -9.17 -14.07 2.64
N LEU A 90 -8.90 -13.10 1.76
CA LEU A 90 -9.91 -12.54 0.84
C LEU A 90 -10.44 -13.58 -0.14
N ALA A 91 -9.59 -14.46 -0.67
CA ALA A 91 -10.01 -15.56 -1.54
C ALA A 91 -10.98 -16.52 -0.81
N ASN A 92 -10.68 -16.88 0.45
CA ASN A 92 -11.55 -17.71 1.29
C ASN A 92 -12.89 -17.02 1.62
N GLU A 93 -12.94 -15.69 1.62
CA GLU A 93 -14.17 -14.90 1.74
C GLU A 93 -14.96 -14.78 0.43
N GLY A 94 -14.50 -15.44 -0.64
CA GLY A 94 -15.13 -15.43 -1.95
C GLY A 94 -14.80 -14.21 -2.81
N CYS A 95 -13.76 -13.44 -2.46
CA CYS A 95 -13.31 -12.33 -3.29
C CYS A 95 -12.52 -12.85 -4.49
N ASN A 96 -12.86 -12.37 -5.67
CA ASN A 96 -12.22 -12.72 -6.94
C ASN A 96 -11.39 -11.56 -7.53
N GLU A 97 -11.36 -10.41 -6.88
CA GLU A 97 -10.57 -9.25 -7.28
C GLU A 97 -10.00 -8.53 -6.04
N VAL A 98 -8.80 -7.97 -6.17
CA VAL A 98 -8.16 -7.14 -5.14
C VAL A 98 -7.37 -6.02 -5.78
N VAL A 99 -7.43 -4.82 -5.18
CA VAL A 99 -6.50 -3.72 -5.46
C VAL A 99 -5.49 -3.64 -4.34
N VAL A 100 -4.20 -3.52 -4.68
CA VAL A 100 -3.09 -3.40 -3.72
C VAL A 100 -2.38 -2.07 -3.93
N ALA A 101 -2.16 -1.32 -2.86
CA ALA A 101 -1.49 -0.02 -2.90
C ALA A 101 -0.32 0.01 -1.90
N PRO A 102 0.95 0.04 -2.38
CA PRO A 102 2.14 -0.01 -1.54
C PRO A 102 2.46 1.36 -0.91
N ILE A 103 1.60 1.84 0.00
CA ILE A 103 1.69 3.19 0.58
C ILE A 103 2.92 3.45 1.44
N GLY A 104 3.60 2.40 1.89
CA GLY A 104 4.87 2.50 2.59
C GLY A 104 6.06 2.84 1.69
N PHE A 105 5.84 3.02 0.37
CA PHE A 105 6.88 3.28 -0.62
C PHE A 105 6.54 4.51 -1.47
N VAL A 106 7.55 5.21 -1.94
CA VAL A 106 7.36 6.40 -2.78
C VAL A 106 7.74 6.18 -4.24
N CYS A 107 8.35 5.04 -4.56
CA CYS A 107 8.71 4.68 -5.93
C CYS A 107 8.59 3.17 -6.17
N ASP A 108 8.37 2.80 -7.44
CA ASP A 108 8.33 1.43 -7.93
C ASP A 108 9.76 0.88 -8.10
N HIS A 109 10.45 0.62 -6.98
CA HIS A 109 11.77 -0.02 -7.01
C HIS A 109 11.64 -1.56 -7.07
N VAL A 110 12.79 -2.23 -7.27
CA VAL A 110 12.85 -3.68 -7.54
C VAL A 110 12.14 -4.52 -6.47
N GLU A 111 12.23 -4.16 -5.20
CA GLU A 111 11.61 -4.89 -4.10
C GLU A 111 10.08 -4.83 -4.17
N VAL A 112 9.50 -3.64 -4.41
CA VAL A 112 8.05 -3.49 -4.62
C VAL A 112 7.59 -4.31 -5.82
N LEU A 113 8.34 -4.25 -6.94
CA LEU A 113 7.98 -4.96 -8.16
C LEU A 113 8.09 -6.48 -7.96
N TYR A 114 9.13 -6.96 -7.29
CA TYR A 114 9.31 -8.39 -7.04
C TYR A 114 8.25 -8.93 -6.08
N ASP A 115 8.11 -8.33 -4.90
CA ASP A 115 7.21 -8.83 -3.87
C ASP A 115 5.73 -8.76 -4.29
N LEU A 116 5.34 -7.69 -5.00
CA LEU A 116 3.93 -7.50 -5.36
C LEU A 116 3.59 -7.99 -6.77
N ASP A 117 4.40 -7.63 -7.79
CA ASP A 117 4.06 -7.96 -9.18
C ASP A 117 4.47 -9.39 -9.57
N ILE A 118 5.35 -10.03 -8.79
CA ILE A 118 5.76 -11.43 -9.02
C ILE A 118 5.19 -12.34 -7.93
N GLU A 119 5.58 -12.17 -6.66
CA GLU A 119 5.23 -13.12 -5.61
C GLU A 119 3.75 -13.03 -5.20
N ALA A 120 3.27 -11.86 -4.80
CA ALA A 120 1.87 -11.67 -4.38
C ALA A 120 0.90 -11.93 -5.54
N ARG A 121 1.24 -11.48 -6.76
CA ARG A 121 0.46 -11.77 -7.97
C ARG A 121 0.35 -13.26 -8.24
N LYS A 122 1.45 -14.02 -8.15
CA LYS A 122 1.46 -15.47 -8.32
C LYS A 122 0.53 -16.18 -7.31
N ILE A 123 0.52 -15.71 -6.06
CA ILE A 123 -0.40 -16.22 -5.03
C ILE A 123 -1.86 -15.93 -5.42
N ALA A 124 -2.16 -14.71 -5.85
CA ALA A 124 -3.50 -14.32 -6.26
C ALA A 124 -3.98 -15.13 -7.47
N GLU A 125 -3.14 -15.31 -8.49
CA GLU A 125 -3.43 -16.11 -9.69
C GLU A 125 -3.72 -17.56 -9.33
N ALA A 126 -2.94 -18.18 -8.43
CA ALA A 126 -3.18 -19.55 -7.97
C ALA A 126 -4.52 -19.72 -7.25
N LEU A 127 -5.10 -18.64 -6.73
CA LEU A 127 -6.39 -18.58 -6.04
C LEU A 127 -7.51 -18.05 -6.93
N ASN A 128 -7.26 -17.84 -8.23
CA ASN A 128 -8.18 -17.19 -9.18
C ASN A 128 -8.66 -15.81 -8.72
N VAL A 129 -7.80 -15.05 -8.03
CA VAL A 129 -8.04 -13.67 -7.63
C VAL A 129 -7.35 -12.73 -8.61
N ARG A 130 -8.10 -11.85 -9.24
CA ARG A 130 -7.55 -10.79 -10.08
C ARG A 130 -6.82 -9.76 -9.24
N PHE A 131 -5.53 -9.65 -9.45
CA PHE A 131 -4.63 -8.76 -8.71
C PHE A 131 -4.31 -7.50 -9.52
N VAL A 132 -4.60 -6.33 -8.97
CA VAL A 132 -4.26 -5.03 -9.57
C VAL A 132 -3.48 -4.20 -8.57
N ARG A 133 -2.21 -3.90 -8.88
CA ARG A 133 -1.38 -3.01 -8.06
C ARG A 133 -1.51 -1.57 -8.55
N ALA A 134 -1.65 -0.64 -7.61
CA ALA A 134 -1.51 0.79 -7.85
C ALA A 134 -0.02 1.16 -7.95
N SER A 135 0.33 2.03 -8.89
CA SER A 135 1.68 2.58 -8.99
C SER A 135 2.02 3.43 -7.77
N CYS A 136 3.27 3.38 -7.34
CA CYS A 136 3.79 4.33 -6.35
C CYS A 136 3.71 5.77 -6.88
N PRO A 137 3.93 6.78 -6.02
CA PRO A 137 4.00 8.18 -6.45
C PRO A 137 4.98 8.44 -7.59
N ASN A 138 6.18 7.85 -7.56
CA ASN A 138 7.22 8.05 -8.57
C ASN A 138 7.47 9.55 -8.84
N ASP A 139 7.27 9.99 -10.07
CA ASP A 139 7.39 11.37 -10.55
C ASP A 139 6.04 12.09 -10.67
N HIS A 140 5.01 11.62 -9.96
CA HIS A 140 3.69 12.23 -9.99
C HIS A 140 3.76 13.73 -9.63
N PRO A 141 3.18 14.64 -10.44
CA PRO A 141 3.34 16.09 -10.24
C PRO A 141 2.98 16.58 -8.85
N ALA A 142 1.89 16.06 -8.25
CA ALA A 142 1.49 16.42 -6.89
C ALA A 142 2.47 15.91 -5.82
N PHE A 143 3.22 14.85 -6.09
CA PHE A 143 4.26 14.35 -5.20
C PHE A 143 5.52 15.22 -5.28
N VAL A 144 5.95 15.56 -6.49
CA VAL A 144 7.11 16.45 -6.73
C VAL A 144 6.86 17.83 -6.11
N GLN A 145 5.65 18.38 -6.33
CA GLN A 145 5.27 19.67 -5.73
C GLN A 145 5.30 19.63 -4.19
N MET A 146 4.77 18.57 -3.58
CA MET A 146 4.80 18.39 -2.12
C MET A 146 6.24 18.36 -1.59
N ILE A 147 7.16 17.68 -2.28
CA ILE A 147 8.57 17.64 -1.86
C ILE A 147 9.19 19.05 -1.92
N ALA A 148 8.93 19.80 -2.98
CA ALA A 148 9.41 21.17 -3.12
C ALA A 148 8.90 22.05 -1.96
N GLU A 149 7.61 22.02 -1.65
CA GLU A 149 6.99 22.76 -0.55
C GLU A 149 7.60 22.41 0.82
N VAL A 150 7.86 21.12 1.09
CA VAL A 150 8.49 20.68 2.34
C VAL A 150 9.92 21.22 2.47
N ILE A 151 10.68 21.22 1.36
CA ILE A 151 12.05 21.74 1.32
C ILE A 151 12.04 23.25 1.55
N GLU A 152 11.22 24.00 0.83
CA GLU A 152 11.09 25.46 0.96
C GLU A 152 10.70 25.86 2.38
N ALA A 153 9.73 25.18 2.99
CA ALA A 153 9.33 25.44 4.37
C ALA A 153 10.48 25.22 5.37
N LYS A 154 11.34 24.21 5.13
CA LYS A 154 12.51 23.95 5.99
C LYS A 154 13.61 25.00 5.82
N ILE A 155 13.84 25.49 4.61
CA ILE A 155 14.81 26.58 4.35
C ILE A 155 14.36 27.85 5.06
N GLN A 156 13.11 28.28 4.85
CA GLN A 156 12.55 29.48 5.49
C GLN A 156 12.55 29.42 7.04
N ALA A 157 12.38 28.21 7.61
CA ALA A 157 12.43 28.03 9.06
C ALA A 157 13.84 28.15 9.67
N LYS A 158 14.90 27.97 8.87
CA LYS A 158 16.30 28.13 9.28
C LYS A 158 16.77 29.61 9.29
N ASP A 159 16.12 30.45 8.47
CA ASP A 159 16.47 31.87 8.31
C ASP A 159 15.76 32.76 9.34
N ARG A 160 15.02 32.16 10.27
CA ARG A 160 14.37 32.82 11.41
C ARG A 160 15.02 32.44 12.72
#